data_268394542b773090d882b6464ea4d28b
#
_entry.id   268394542b773090d882b6464ea4d28b
#
_cell.length_a   1.000
_cell.length_b   1.000
_cell.length_c   1.000
_cell.angle_alpha   90.00
_cell.angle_beta   90.00
_cell.angle_gamma   90.00
#
_symmetry.space_group_name_H-M   'P 1'
#
loop_
_entity.id
_entity.type
_entity.pdbx_description
1 polymer ?
#
loop_
_entity_poly.entity_id
_entity_poly.type
_entity_poly.pdbx_seq_one_letter_code
_entity_poly.pdbx_strand_id
1 'polypeptide(L)'
;MSRQISVKPYRRAFRQPLRTAHGEWATREGFLVRLVQERGIGYGEVAPLPSFGSETLAEAKAFLEQLVSEPEMSAPVNLPCCAFALSAAQIFAERGSLYLLKNGEASSQSASRVPVSRLTAPPRDYSVSALLPSGSAALRIADEKSKVGYQSMKWKIGVEPITKEISTACSLFDSLPSTVRLRFDANAGLATSELERWLEFLIPYRERVDFIEQPLACGQEAAMGDYMEASGICIALDESLNGRDRERWLKPNAWAGPLVIKAPLMGELSQLADRLAPVAEQVVFSSIFETGIGLENSLRLADSLPQVFRPIGYDTVNAFDDGLNYQQAAPTICASNRRAYDPDLIWNLI
;
A
#
# COMPACT_ATOMS: atom_id res chain seq x y z
N MET A 1 10.66 -32.08 6.61
CA MET A 1 10.51 -31.95 5.16
C MET A 1 11.45 -30.86 4.67
N SER A 2 12.10 -31.05 3.50
CA SER A 2 12.92 -30.01 2.88
C SER A 2 12.03 -28.84 2.48
N ARG A 3 12.57 -27.61 2.55
CA ARG A 3 11.93 -26.41 2.05
C ARG A 3 11.63 -26.55 0.56
N GLN A 4 10.37 -26.28 0.16
CA GLN A 4 9.93 -26.35 -1.23
C GLN A 4 9.28 -25.03 -1.62
N ILE A 5 9.69 -24.50 -2.78
CA ILE A 5 9.14 -23.27 -3.33
C ILE A 5 8.48 -23.55 -4.67
N SER A 6 7.31 -22.99 -4.86
CA SER A 6 6.58 -22.97 -6.12
C SER A 6 6.25 -21.55 -6.51
N VAL A 7 6.31 -21.24 -7.80
CA VAL A 7 6.07 -19.90 -8.34
C VAL A 7 5.08 -20.00 -9.49
N LYS A 8 4.10 -19.09 -9.51
CA LYS A 8 3.12 -18.94 -10.60
C LYS A 8 3.11 -17.51 -11.11
N PRO A 9 3.33 -17.25 -12.40
CA PRO A 9 3.15 -15.92 -12.98
C PRO A 9 1.66 -15.58 -13.05
N TYR A 10 1.33 -14.30 -12.91
CA TYR A 10 -0.02 -13.81 -13.18
C TYR A 10 0.01 -12.57 -14.08
N ARG A 11 -1.10 -12.36 -14.81
CA ARG A 11 -1.35 -11.16 -15.59
C ARG A 11 -2.81 -10.77 -15.44
N ARG A 12 -3.05 -9.57 -14.91
CA ARG A 12 -4.36 -9.01 -14.61
C ARG A 12 -4.65 -7.86 -15.58
N ALA A 13 -5.77 -7.90 -16.28
CA ALA A 13 -6.23 -6.77 -17.06
C ALA A 13 -7.02 -5.81 -16.16
N PHE A 14 -6.69 -4.53 -16.20
CA PHE A 14 -7.51 -3.50 -15.56
C PHE A 14 -8.87 -3.41 -16.25
N ARG A 15 -9.97 -3.28 -15.50
CA ARG A 15 -11.30 -3.00 -16.06
C ARG A 15 -11.32 -1.74 -16.92
N GLN A 16 -10.53 -0.76 -16.53
CA GLN A 16 -10.25 0.45 -17.29
C GLN A 16 -8.76 0.76 -17.16
N PRO A 17 -8.04 1.01 -18.27
CA PRO A 17 -6.64 1.37 -18.20
C PRO A 17 -6.41 2.57 -17.29
N LEU A 18 -5.38 2.48 -16.45
CA LEU A 18 -5.04 3.56 -15.53
C LEU A 18 -4.10 4.57 -16.19
N ARG A 19 -4.48 5.83 -16.18
CA ARG A 19 -3.57 6.91 -16.58
C ARG A 19 -2.71 7.30 -15.37
N THR A 20 -1.41 7.07 -15.50
CA THR A 20 -0.42 7.41 -14.47
C THR A 20 0.54 8.47 -14.99
N ALA A 21 1.36 9.06 -14.12
CA ALA A 21 2.47 9.93 -14.51
C ALA A 21 3.52 9.21 -15.39
N HIS A 22 3.53 7.87 -15.38
CA HIS A 22 4.45 7.03 -16.14
C HIS A 22 3.81 6.38 -17.37
N GLY A 23 2.66 6.86 -17.82
CA GLY A 23 1.92 6.35 -18.97
C GLY A 23 0.64 5.60 -18.59
N GLU A 24 0.07 4.91 -19.58
CA GLU A 24 -1.16 4.14 -19.42
C GLU A 24 -0.84 2.69 -19.05
N TRP A 25 -1.45 2.20 -17.97
CA TRP A 25 -1.35 0.81 -17.53
C TRP A 25 -2.63 0.07 -17.89
N ALA A 26 -2.51 -0.85 -18.85
CA ALA A 26 -3.61 -1.74 -19.25
C ALA A 26 -3.59 -3.09 -18.48
N THR A 27 -2.42 -3.50 -17.99
CA THR A 27 -2.24 -4.77 -17.28
C THR A 27 -1.33 -4.61 -16.06
N ARG A 28 -1.55 -5.48 -15.06
CA ARG A 28 -0.69 -5.65 -13.90
C ARG A 28 -0.13 -7.06 -13.92
N GLU A 29 1.19 -7.20 -13.84
CA GLU A 29 1.88 -8.47 -13.91
C GLU A 29 2.73 -8.71 -12.66
N GLY A 30 2.93 -9.98 -12.31
CA GLY A 30 3.74 -10.38 -11.16
C GLY A 30 3.81 -11.88 -11.02
N PHE A 31 4.26 -12.32 -9.85
CA PHE A 31 4.37 -13.74 -9.50
C PHE A 31 3.79 -13.98 -8.11
N LEU A 32 3.10 -15.10 -7.93
CA LEU A 32 2.80 -15.64 -6.62
C LEU A 32 3.87 -16.66 -6.23
N VAL A 33 4.27 -16.61 -4.97
CA VAL A 33 5.23 -17.51 -4.35
C VAL A 33 4.52 -18.33 -3.29
N ARG A 34 4.65 -19.66 -3.34
CA ARG A 34 4.17 -20.58 -2.31
C ARG A 34 5.37 -21.32 -1.72
N LEU A 35 5.55 -21.19 -0.43
CA LEU A 35 6.58 -21.86 0.34
C LEU A 35 5.94 -22.95 1.20
N VAL A 36 6.42 -24.19 1.06
CA VAL A 36 6.04 -25.34 1.91
C VAL A 36 7.25 -25.75 2.73
N GLN A 37 7.06 -25.87 4.03
CA GLN A 37 8.08 -26.37 4.96
C GLN A 37 7.42 -27.17 6.08
N GLU A 38 8.21 -27.76 6.97
CA GLU A 38 7.72 -28.66 8.02
C GLU A 38 6.63 -28.04 8.90
N ARG A 39 6.72 -26.74 9.18
CA ARG A 39 5.81 -26.03 10.07
C ARG A 39 4.54 -25.50 9.38
N GLY A 40 4.51 -25.46 8.06
CA GLY A 40 3.32 -24.98 7.35
C GLY A 40 3.59 -24.47 5.93
N ILE A 41 2.59 -23.80 5.40
CA ILE A 41 2.57 -23.19 4.07
C ILE A 41 2.47 -21.68 4.21
N GLY A 42 3.25 -20.94 3.44
CA GLY A 42 3.16 -19.49 3.36
C GLY A 42 3.12 -19.00 1.91
N TYR A 43 2.57 -17.81 1.73
CA TYR A 43 2.35 -17.19 0.43
C TYR A 43 2.92 -15.78 0.41
N GLY A 44 3.52 -15.42 -0.74
CA GLY A 44 4.00 -14.09 -1.03
C GLY A 44 3.64 -13.67 -2.44
N GLU A 45 3.68 -12.36 -2.70
CA GLU A 45 3.47 -11.80 -4.01
C GLU A 45 4.63 -10.91 -4.42
N VAL A 46 5.21 -11.18 -5.60
CA VAL A 46 6.23 -10.37 -6.26
C VAL A 46 5.55 -9.55 -7.34
N ALA A 47 5.38 -8.27 -7.10
CA ALA A 47 4.61 -7.36 -7.96
C ALA A 47 5.42 -6.09 -8.29
N PRO A 48 6.45 -6.19 -9.17
CA PRO A 48 7.38 -5.10 -9.43
C PRO A 48 6.71 -3.89 -10.07
N LEU A 49 7.23 -2.70 -9.74
CA LEU A 49 6.93 -1.41 -10.36
C LEU A 49 8.25 -0.64 -10.54
N PRO A 50 8.99 -0.85 -11.64
CA PRO A 50 10.30 -0.23 -11.85
C PRO A 50 10.28 1.29 -11.81
N SER A 51 9.18 1.92 -12.24
CA SER A 51 8.98 3.36 -12.14
C SER A 51 8.92 3.89 -10.69
N PHE A 52 8.71 2.99 -9.71
CA PHE A 52 8.75 3.24 -8.28
C PHE A 52 10.03 2.70 -7.63
N GLY A 53 11.07 2.44 -8.41
CA GLY A 53 12.39 2.06 -7.90
C GLY A 53 12.55 0.59 -7.49
N SER A 54 11.60 -0.29 -7.85
CA SER A 54 11.76 -1.73 -7.67
C SER A 54 12.49 -2.39 -8.84
N GLU A 55 12.77 -3.67 -8.71
CA GLU A 55 13.24 -4.52 -9.80
C GLU A 55 12.27 -4.55 -10.98
N THR A 56 12.76 -4.98 -12.14
CA THR A 56 11.94 -5.31 -13.30
C THR A 56 11.30 -6.69 -13.18
N LEU A 57 10.25 -6.95 -13.97
CA LEU A 57 9.62 -8.28 -14.03
C LEU A 57 10.61 -9.36 -14.49
N ALA A 58 11.56 -9.00 -15.38
CA ALA A 58 12.57 -9.92 -15.88
C ALA A 58 13.61 -10.29 -14.81
N GLU A 59 14.08 -9.33 -14.03
CA GLU A 59 14.99 -9.57 -12.90
C GLU A 59 14.32 -10.42 -11.81
N ALA A 60 13.06 -10.10 -11.47
CA ALA A 60 12.27 -10.90 -10.55
C ALA A 60 12.12 -12.34 -11.03
N LYS A 61 11.78 -12.55 -12.32
CA LYS A 61 11.64 -13.86 -12.92
C LYS A 61 12.95 -14.68 -12.83
N ALA A 62 14.07 -14.07 -13.22
CA ALA A 62 15.37 -14.76 -13.18
C ALA A 62 15.75 -15.22 -11.76
N PHE A 63 15.53 -14.37 -10.77
CA PHE A 63 15.74 -14.73 -9.37
C PHE A 63 14.80 -15.85 -8.90
N LEU A 64 13.51 -15.78 -9.25
CA LEU A 64 12.53 -16.78 -8.83
C LEU A 64 12.76 -18.15 -9.48
N GLU A 65 13.22 -18.20 -10.73
CA GLU A 65 13.62 -19.45 -11.40
C GLU A 65 14.80 -20.12 -10.68
N GLN A 66 15.80 -19.33 -10.27
CA GLN A 66 16.92 -19.84 -9.49
C GLN A 66 16.47 -20.28 -8.09
N LEU A 67 15.60 -19.52 -7.43
CA LEU A 67 15.06 -19.81 -6.09
C LEU A 67 14.30 -21.15 -6.04
N VAL A 68 13.61 -21.53 -7.11
CA VAL A 68 12.92 -22.84 -7.19
C VAL A 68 13.92 -24.01 -7.16
N SER A 69 15.09 -23.84 -7.78
CA SER A 69 16.15 -24.87 -7.77
C SER A 69 17.01 -24.83 -6.49
N GLU A 70 17.15 -23.64 -5.88
CA GLU A 70 17.94 -23.40 -4.69
C GLU A 70 17.07 -22.74 -3.59
N PRO A 71 16.16 -23.49 -2.94
CA PRO A 71 15.13 -22.90 -2.05
C PRO A 71 15.66 -22.15 -0.81
N GLU A 72 16.92 -22.33 -0.45
CA GLU A 72 17.55 -21.67 0.70
C GLU A 72 18.12 -20.28 0.37
N MET A 73 18.08 -19.86 -0.89
CA MET A 73 18.55 -18.53 -1.29
C MET A 73 17.75 -17.41 -0.62
N SER A 74 18.47 -16.35 -0.27
CA SER A 74 17.87 -15.08 0.16
C SER A 74 17.75 -14.11 -1.01
N ALA A 75 16.73 -13.28 -1.03
CA ALA A 75 16.58 -12.27 -2.06
C ALA A 75 17.64 -11.14 -1.87
N PRO A 76 18.33 -10.74 -2.95
CA PRO A 76 19.25 -9.62 -2.91
C PRO A 76 18.53 -8.30 -2.58
N VAL A 77 19.25 -7.35 -1.98
CA VAL A 77 18.71 -6.05 -1.56
C VAL A 77 18.15 -5.20 -2.72
N ASN A 78 18.66 -5.41 -3.93
CA ASN A 78 18.18 -4.74 -5.15
C ASN A 78 16.93 -5.38 -5.77
N LEU A 79 16.37 -6.42 -5.16
CA LEU A 79 15.11 -7.07 -5.55
C LEU A 79 14.08 -6.94 -4.41
N PRO A 80 13.62 -5.72 -4.11
CA PRO A 80 12.79 -5.48 -2.92
C PRO A 80 11.43 -6.20 -2.94
N CYS A 81 10.80 -6.39 -4.11
CA CYS A 81 9.55 -7.13 -4.19
C CYS A 81 9.77 -8.63 -3.93
N CYS A 82 10.86 -9.19 -4.46
CA CYS A 82 11.24 -10.58 -4.18
C CYS A 82 11.56 -10.77 -2.68
N ALA A 83 12.27 -9.83 -2.07
CA ALA A 83 12.59 -9.87 -0.65
C ALA A 83 11.33 -9.79 0.22
N PHE A 84 10.38 -8.89 -0.12
CA PHE A 84 9.10 -8.78 0.57
C PHE A 84 8.30 -10.08 0.48
N ALA A 85 8.10 -10.60 -0.73
CA ALA A 85 7.31 -11.80 -0.98
C ALA A 85 7.89 -13.04 -0.27
N LEU A 86 9.22 -13.23 -0.38
CA LEU A 86 9.89 -14.38 0.20
C LEU A 86 9.84 -14.35 1.73
N SER A 87 10.12 -13.19 2.34
CA SER A 87 10.06 -13.02 3.79
C SER A 87 8.64 -13.17 4.34
N ALA A 88 7.63 -12.66 3.63
CA ALA A 88 6.23 -12.88 3.96
C ALA A 88 5.87 -14.36 3.94
N ALA A 89 6.16 -15.05 2.83
CA ALA A 89 5.91 -16.49 2.70
C ALA A 89 6.61 -17.29 3.80
N GLN A 90 7.85 -16.97 4.13
CA GLN A 90 8.62 -17.63 5.18
C GLN A 90 8.00 -17.43 6.57
N ILE A 91 7.69 -16.19 6.96
CA ILE A 91 7.11 -15.88 8.27
C ILE A 91 5.79 -16.62 8.46
N PHE A 92 4.95 -16.70 7.43
CA PHE A 92 3.65 -17.37 7.53
C PHE A 92 3.77 -18.90 7.49
N ALA A 93 4.74 -19.46 6.77
CA ALA A 93 5.00 -20.90 6.77
C ALA A 93 5.60 -21.39 8.11
N GLU A 94 6.47 -20.63 8.76
CA GLU A 94 7.11 -21.00 10.02
C GLU A 94 6.12 -21.15 11.17
N ARG A 95 4.98 -20.52 11.08
CA ARG A 95 3.98 -20.43 12.16
C ARG A 95 2.84 -21.42 12.06
N GLY A 96 2.86 -22.27 11.03
CA GLY A 96 1.69 -23.05 10.67
C GLY A 96 0.56 -22.12 10.28
N SER A 97 -0.40 -22.58 9.54
CA SER A 97 -1.52 -21.75 9.05
C SER A 97 -2.27 -21.09 10.21
N LEU A 98 -1.86 -19.90 10.64
CA LEU A 98 -2.65 -19.01 11.52
C LEU A 98 -4.02 -18.68 10.88
N TYR A 99 -4.15 -18.92 9.59
CA TYR A 99 -5.41 -18.86 8.85
C TYR A 99 -6.36 -20.02 9.17
N LEU A 100 -5.85 -21.15 9.75
CA LEU A 100 -6.63 -22.35 10.01
C LEU A 100 -6.91 -22.62 11.51
N LEU A 101 -6.76 -21.65 12.39
CA LEU A 101 -7.30 -21.78 13.74
C LEU A 101 -8.84 -21.67 13.70
N LYS A 102 -9.46 -22.65 13.05
CA LYS A 102 -10.77 -23.14 13.44
C LYS A 102 -10.60 -23.75 14.81
N ASN A 103 -11.26 -23.11 15.80
CA ASN A 103 -11.36 -23.54 17.18
C ASN A 103 -10.13 -23.31 18.07
N GLY A 104 -10.14 -22.22 18.81
CA GLY A 104 -9.74 -21.84 20.15
C GLY A 104 -8.80 -22.69 21.03
N GLU A 105 -7.93 -23.56 20.50
CA GLU A 105 -6.98 -24.32 21.29
C GLU A 105 -5.54 -23.91 20.96
N ALA A 106 -5.02 -23.02 21.77
CA ALA A 106 -3.58 -22.76 21.86
C ALA A 106 -2.90 -23.99 22.45
N SER A 107 -2.27 -24.85 21.64
CA SER A 107 -1.40 -25.90 22.15
C SER A 107 -0.12 -25.27 22.69
N SER A 108 -0.01 -25.24 24.00
CA SER A 108 1.21 -24.90 24.73
C SER A 108 2.23 -26.03 24.63
N GLN A 109 3.07 -26.06 23.61
CA GLN A 109 4.31 -26.85 23.70
C GLN A 109 5.39 -26.29 22.77
N SER A 110 6.56 -26.09 23.37
CA SER A 110 7.85 -25.70 22.80
C SER A 110 8.16 -24.19 22.77
N ALA A 111 8.57 -23.70 23.94
CA ALA A 111 9.26 -22.44 24.09
C ALA A 111 10.73 -22.56 23.62
N SER A 112 11.01 -22.38 22.35
CA SER A 112 12.29 -21.87 21.91
C SER A 112 12.19 -20.33 21.89
N ARG A 113 13.11 -19.65 22.59
CA ARG A 113 13.18 -18.21 22.75
C ARG A 113 13.58 -17.54 21.41
N VAL A 114 12.65 -17.49 20.47
CA VAL A 114 12.68 -16.50 19.38
C VAL A 114 11.78 -15.38 19.84
N PRO A 115 12.19 -14.10 19.75
CA PRO A 115 11.28 -12.98 20.04
C PRO A 115 10.00 -13.21 19.26
N VAL A 116 8.84 -13.22 19.93
CA VAL A 116 7.54 -13.26 19.27
C VAL A 116 7.50 -12.08 18.32
N SER A 117 7.75 -12.30 17.02
CA SER A 117 7.84 -11.20 16.09
C SER A 117 6.48 -10.51 16.07
N ARG A 118 6.49 -9.18 16.09
CA ARG A 118 5.30 -8.33 16.05
C ARG A 118 4.34 -8.69 14.91
N LEU A 119 4.86 -9.32 13.86
CA LEU A 119 4.12 -9.79 12.67
C LEU A 119 3.07 -10.90 12.93
N THR A 120 2.84 -11.28 14.21
CA THR A 120 1.79 -12.21 14.62
C THR A 120 0.62 -11.54 15.33
N ALA A 121 0.57 -10.24 15.33
CA ALA A 121 -0.58 -9.53 15.87
C ALA A 121 -1.88 -10.01 15.19
N PRO A 122 -3.00 -10.06 15.93
CA PRO A 122 -4.29 -10.43 15.35
C PRO A 122 -4.70 -9.42 14.29
N PRO A 123 -5.43 -9.86 13.24
CA PRO A 123 -5.97 -8.96 12.23
C PRO A 123 -6.81 -7.85 12.85
N ARG A 124 -6.59 -6.61 12.40
CA ARG A 124 -7.35 -5.41 12.79
C ARG A 124 -8.26 -4.95 11.66
N ASP A 125 -9.28 -4.18 12.01
CA ASP A 125 -10.10 -3.43 11.04
C ASP A 125 -9.32 -2.20 10.55
N TYR A 126 -9.46 -1.88 9.26
CA TYR A 126 -8.85 -0.70 8.67
C TYR A 126 -9.88 0.08 7.86
N SER A 127 -10.06 1.36 8.18
CA SER A 127 -10.79 2.27 7.32
C SER A 127 -10.05 2.47 6.00
N VAL A 128 -10.78 2.57 4.90
CA VAL A 128 -10.23 2.72 3.55
C VAL A 128 -10.51 4.12 3.03
N SER A 129 -9.52 4.74 2.39
CA SER A 129 -9.70 5.98 1.63
C SER A 129 -10.19 5.63 0.23
N ALA A 130 -11.33 6.19 -0.20
CA ALA A 130 -11.86 5.99 -1.53
C ALA A 130 -10.92 6.58 -2.59
N LEU A 131 -10.77 5.90 -3.72
CA LEU A 131 -10.03 6.40 -4.87
C LEU A 131 -11.00 7.07 -5.84
N LEU A 132 -10.78 8.35 -6.10
CA LEU A 132 -11.57 9.13 -7.06
C LEU A 132 -10.85 9.20 -8.42
N PRO A 133 -11.59 9.17 -9.54
CA PRO A 133 -11.02 9.42 -10.86
C PRO A 133 -10.55 10.87 -10.96
N SER A 134 -9.60 11.15 -11.87
CA SER A 134 -9.18 12.53 -12.17
C SER A 134 -10.32 13.32 -12.85
N GLY A 135 -10.25 14.65 -12.73
CA GLY A 135 -11.20 15.58 -13.34
C GLY A 135 -12.59 15.55 -12.69
N SER A 136 -13.57 16.11 -13.37
CA SER A 136 -14.95 16.32 -12.87
C SER A 136 -15.75 15.02 -12.64
N ALA A 137 -15.33 13.88 -13.20
CA ALA A 137 -15.92 12.59 -12.91
C ALA A 137 -15.81 12.23 -11.41
N ALA A 138 -14.85 12.83 -10.69
CA ALA A 138 -14.70 12.70 -9.24
C ALA A 138 -15.97 13.06 -8.46
N LEU A 139 -16.72 14.07 -8.90
CA LEU A 139 -17.91 14.54 -8.17
C LEU A 139 -18.97 13.45 -8.01
N ARG A 140 -19.29 12.75 -9.11
CA ARG A 140 -20.29 11.67 -9.06
C ARG A 140 -19.81 10.49 -8.22
N ILE A 141 -18.55 10.09 -8.39
CA ILE A 141 -17.99 8.96 -7.64
C ILE A 141 -17.84 9.31 -6.15
N ALA A 142 -17.49 10.55 -5.81
CA ALA A 142 -17.40 11.02 -4.43
C ALA A 142 -18.78 10.97 -3.73
N ASP A 143 -19.86 11.38 -4.40
CA ASP A 143 -21.22 11.25 -3.90
C ASP A 143 -21.61 9.80 -3.63
N GLU A 144 -21.33 8.89 -4.60
CA GLU A 144 -21.58 7.45 -4.46
C GLU A 144 -20.80 6.85 -3.28
N LYS A 145 -19.50 7.16 -3.17
CA LYS A 145 -18.63 6.68 -2.08
C LYS A 145 -19.04 7.25 -0.72
N SER A 146 -19.46 8.51 -0.68
CA SER A 146 -19.99 9.14 0.55
C SER A 146 -21.24 8.43 1.07
N LYS A 147 -22.17 8.04 0.18
CA LYS A 147 -23.39 7.30 0.54
C LYS A 147 -23.09 5.90 1.06
N VAL A 148 -21.98 5.27 0.62
CA VAL A 148 -21.50 3.98 1.15
C VAL A 148 -20.83 4.13 2.52
N GLY A 149 -20.44 5.34 2.92
CA GLY A 149 -19.88 5.65 4.24
C GLY A 149 -18.38 5.92 4.28
N TYR A 150 -17.72 6.12 3.13
CA TYR A 150 -16.32 6.53 3.11
C TYR A 150 -16.14 7.91 3.76
N GLN A 151 -15.20 8.02 4.71
CA GLN A 151 -14.86 9.26 5.42
C GLN A 151 -13.53 9.88 4.94
N SER A 152 -12.83 9.23 4.02
CA SER A 152 -11.61 9.72 3.38
C SER A 152 -11.66 9.41 1.90
N MET A 153 -11.23 10.37 1.07
CA MET A 153 -11.21 10.21 -0.37
C MET A 153 -9.93 10.79 -0.95
N LYS A 154 -9.28 10.07 -1.85
CA LYS A 154 -8.06 10.50 -2.56
C LYS A 154 -8.41 10.87 -3.99
N TRP A 155 -8.04 12.09 -4.38
CA TRP A 155 -8.27 12.63 -5.72
C TRP A 155 -6.96 13.07 -6.35
N LYS A 156 -6.74 12.68 -7.61
CA LYS A 156 -5.55 13.03 -8.36
C LYS A 156 -5.64 14.44 -8.91
N ILE A 157 -4.60 15.26 -8.64
CA ILE A 157 -4.43 16.64 -9.12
C ILE A 157 -3.19 16.76 -10.02
N GLY A 158 -3.01 17.93 -10.63
CA GLY A 158 -1.90 18.16 -11.58
C GLY A 158 -2.12 17.50 -12.95
N VAL A 159 -3.35 17.14 -13.29
CA VAL A 159 -3.73 16.46 -14.55
C VAL A 159 -4.43 17.41 -15.51
N GLU A 160 -5.19 18.38 -14.98
CA GLU A 160 -5.92 19.39 -15.73
C GLU A 160 -5.41 20.80 -15.38
N PRO A 161 -5.78 21.85 -16.13
CA PRO A 161 -5.44 23.22 -15.74
C PRO A 161 -5.89 23.51 -14.30
N ILE A 162 -5.01 24.08 -13.48
CA ILE A 162 -5.21 24.30 -12.05
C ILE A 162 -6.52 25.02 -11.70
N THR A 163 -6.96 25.98 -12.54
CA THR A 163 -8.23 26.68 -12.35
C THR A 163 -9.44 25.76 -12.42
N LYS A 164 -9.37 24.75 -13.31
CA LYS A 164 -10.43 23.74 -13.45
C LYS A 164 -10.41 22.77 -12.27
N GLU A 165 -9.22 22.34 -11.84
CA GLU A 165 -9.08 21.46 -10.67
C GLU A 165 -9.55 22.15 -9.38
N ILE A 166 -9.17 23.42 -9.16
CA ILE A 166 -9.66 24.18 -8.00
C ILE A 166 -11.19 24.31 -8.03
N SER A 167 -11.80 24.56 -9.20
CA SER A 167 -13.26 24.60 -9.32
C SER A 167 -13.91 23.26 -8.98
N THR A 168 -13.30 22.17 -9.40
CA THR A 168 -13.75 20.80 -9.05
C THR A 168 -13.59 20.52 -7.56
N ALA A 169 -12.46 20.93 -6.97
CA ALA A 169 -12.21 20.78 -5.52
C ALA A 169 -13.22 21.58 -4.68
N CYS A 170 -13.55 22.82 -5.09
CA CYS A 170 -14.61 23.61 -4.47
C CYS A 170 -15.94 22.84 -4.46
N SER A 171 -16.34 22.30 -5.63
CA SER A 171 -17.57 21.51 -5.75
C SER A 171 -17.54 20.22 -4.90
N LEU A 172 -16.37 19.57 -4.74
CA LEU A 172 -16.21 18.44 -3.81
C LEU A 172 -16.42 18.85 -2.35
N PHE A 173 -15.83 19.97 -1.92
CA PHE A 173 -16.05 20.49 -0.57
C PHE A 173 -17.50 20.90 -0.31
N ASP A 174 -18.19 21.47 -1.30
CA ASP A 174 -19.58 21.90 -1.18
C ASP A 174 -20.57 20.72 -1.13
N SER A 175 -20.29 19.65 -1.90
CA SER A 175 -21.21 18.51 -2.02
C SER A 175 -21.02 17.43 -0.97
N LEU A 176 -19.81 17.29 -0.41
CA LEU A 176 -19.51 16.24 0.55
C LEU A 176 -19.80 16.67 2.01
N PRO A 177 -20.24 15.74 2.88
CA PRO A 177 -20.36 16.01 4.30
C PRO A 177 -19.08 16.59 4.91
N SER A 178 -19.21 17.49 5.88
CA SER A 178 -18.08 18.16 6.55
C SER A 178 -17.14 17.19 7.28
N THR A 179 -17.60 15.97 7.58
CA THR A 179 -16.81 14.90 8.20
C THR A 179 -15.86 14.21 7.21
N VAL A 180 -16.10 14.31 5.90
CA VAL A 180 -15.26 13.70 4.87
C VAL A 180 -14.00 14.52 4.67
N ARG A 181 -12.85 13.87 4.74
CA ARG A 181 -11.52 14.46 4.49
C ARG A 181 -11.01 14.08 3.10
N LEU A 182 -10.38 15.03 2.42
CA LEU A 182 -9.82 14.87 1.10
C LEU A 182 -8.29 14.74 1.16
N ARG A 183 -7.75 13.88 0.33
CA ARG A 183 -6.33 13.74 -0.01
C ARG A 183 -6.15 14.17 -1.46
N PHE A 184 -5.16 14.99 -1.72
CA PHE A 184 -4.84 15.49 -3.05
C PHE A 184 -3.52 14.85 -3.50
N ASP A 185 -3.56 13.97 -4.49
CA ASP A 185 -2.39 13.23 -4.98
C ASP A 185 -1.85 13.91 -6.25
N ALA A 186 -0.69 14.53 -6.13
CA ALA A 186 -0.05 15.26 -7.22
C ALA A 186 1.04 14.45 -7.95
N ASN A 187 1.42 13.28 -7.45
CA ASN A 187 2.45 12.40 -8.02
C ASN A 187 3.73 13.16 -8.45
N ALA A 188 4.24 14.04 -7.61
CA ALA A 188 5.42 14.88 -7.84
C ALA A 188 5.32 15.80 -9.06
N GLY A 189 4.12 16.10 -9.54
CA GLY A 189 3.90 16.76 -10.83
C GLY A 189 3.65 18.25 -10.80
N LEU A 190 3.51 18.90 -9.62
CA LEU A 190 3.24 20.33 -9.55
C LEU A 190 4.53 21.17 -9.67
N ALA A 191 4.41 22.31 -10.33
CA ALA A 191 5.37 23.38 -10.18
C ALA A 191 5.16 24.08 -8.82
N THR A 192 6.21 24.74 -8.30
CA THR A 192 6.15 25.48 -7.03
C THR A 192 4.99 26.49 -7.00
N SER A 193 4.81 27.26 -8.07
CA SER A 193 3.72 28.25 -8.19
C SER A 193 2.32 27.60 -8.22
N GLU A 194 2.20 26.35 -8.66
CA GLU A 194 0.94 25.62 -8.62
C GLU A 194 0.65 25.11 -7.21
N LEU A 195 1.70 24.63 -6.49
CA LEU A 195 1.56 24.27 -5.08
C LEU A 195 1.12 25.47 -4.25
N GLU A 196 1.73 26.65 -4.45
CA GLU A 196 1.34 27.89 -3.76
C GLU A 196 -0.15 28.20 -3.96
N ARG A 197 -0.64 28.13 -5.20
CA ARG A 197 -2.05 28.35 -5.51
C ARG A 197 -2.97 27.28 -4.88
N TRP A 198 -2.54 26.02 -4.84
CA TRP A 198 -3.27 24.97 -4.16
C TRP A 198 -3.35 25.23 -2.65
N LEU A 199 -2.24 25.60 -2.00
CA LEU A 199 -2.21 25.90 -0.57
C LEU A 199 -3.09 27.11 -0.24
N GLU A 200 -3.00 28.20 -1.00
CA GLU A 200 -3.87 29.38 -0.84
C GLU A 200 -5.36 28.99 -0.89
N PHE A 201 -5.75 28.17 -1.86
CA PHE A 201 -7.12 27.70 -1.97
C PHE A 201 -7.52 26.77 -0.81
N LEU A 202 -6.63 25.90 -0.33
CA LEU A 202 -6.95 24.87 0.67
C LEU A 202 -6.91 25.39 2.13
N ILE A 203 -6.23 26.49 2.43
CA ILE A 203 -6.16 27.05 3.79
C ILE A 203 -7.54 27.21 4.45
N PRO A 204 -8.59 27.73 3.79
CA PRO A 204 -9.93 27.81 4.37
C PRO A 204 -10.57 26.46 4.66
N TYR A 205 -10.14 25.40 3.99
CA TYR A 205 -10.65 24.03 4.09
C TYR A 205 -9.75 23.10 4.90
N ARG A 206 -8.68 23.61 5.54
CA ARG A 206 -7.61 22.79 6.17
C ARG A 206 -8.11 21.67 7.08
N GLU A 207 -9.21 21.88 7.81
CA GLU A 207 -9.81 20.88 8.70
C GLU A 207 -10.39 19.67 7.93
N ARG A 208 -10.63 19.83 6.62
CA ARG A 208 -11.17 18.83 5.73
C ARG A 208 -10.11 18.27 4.75
N VAL A 209 -8.88 18.77 4.83
CA VAL A 209 -7.73 18.25 4.10
C VAL A 209 -6.99 17.28 5.02
N ASP A 210 -6.82 16.01 4.59
CA ASP A 210 -5.96 15.07 5.31
C ASP A 210 -4.50 15.36 4.97
N PHE A 211 -4.16 15.46 3.68
CA PHE A 211 -2.85 15.90 3.19
C PHE A 211 -2.85 16.14 1.67
N ILE A 212 -1.79 16.80 1.20
CA ILE A 212 -1.36 16.80 -0.21
C ILE A 212 -0.23 15.77 -0.33
N GLU A 213 -0.38 14.76 -1.21
CA GLU A 213 0.57 13.68 -1.43
C GLU A 213 1.57 14.09 -2.51
N GLN A 214 2.85 14.11 -2.15
CA GLN A 214 4.02 14.41 -2.99
C GLN A 214 3.77 15.51 -4.03
N PRO A 215 3.56 16.77 -3.61
CA PRO A 215 3.24 17.84 -4.56
C PRO A 215 4.40 18.18 -5.49
N LEU A 216 5.63 18.23 -4.98
CA LEU A 216 6.82 18.59 -5.74
C LEU A 216 7.70 17.37 -6.02
N ALA A 217 8.58 17.51 -7.02
CA ALA A 217 9.55 16.47 -7.38
C ALA A 217 10.45 16.08 -6.20
N CYS A 218 10.91 14.82 -6.20
CA CYS A 218 11.91 14.34 -5.24
C CYS A 218 13.15 15.24 -5.23
N GLY A 219 13.71 15.52 -4.05
CA GLY A 219 14.78 16.47 -3.83
C GLY A 219 14.31 17.87 -3.40
N GLN A 220 13.00 18.14 -3.46
CA GLN A 220 12.41 19.40 -3.01
C GLN A 220 11.69 19.26 -1.64
N GLU A 221 12.05 18.25 -0.86
CA GLU A 221 11.37 17.98 0.43
C GLU A 221 11.58 19.11 1.44
N ALA A 222 12.72 19.82 1.39
CA ALA A 222 12.91 20.99 2.26
C ALA A 222 11.89 22.08 1.96
N ALA A 223 11.68 22.42 0.68
CA ALA A 223 10.66 23.38 0.29
C ALA A 223 9.24 22.91 0.65
N MET A 224 8.93 21.61 0.47
CA MET A 224 7.66 21.05 0.91
C MET A 224 7.46 21.18 2.43
N GLY A 225 8.53 21.02 3.22
CA GLY A 225 8.51 21.24 4.67
C GLY A 225 8.19 22.69 5.05
N ASP A 226 8.84 23.65 4.38
CA ASP A 226 8.59 25.08 4.59
C ASP A 226 7.13 25.45 4.25
N TYR A 227 6.60 24.94 3.14
CA TYR A 227 5.19 25.15 2.75
C TYR A 227 4.21 24.51 3.73
N MET A 228 4.51 23.32 4.23
CA MET A 228 3.69 22.65 5.24
C MET A 228 3.64 23.47 6.54
N GLU A 229 4.77 23.99 7.02
CA GLU A 229 4.86 24.83 8.21
C GLU A 229 4.09 26.15 8.01
N ALA A 230 4.28 26.81 6.87
CA ALA A 230 3.66 28.11 6.59
C ALA A 230 2.13 28.02 6.40
N SER A 231 1.62 26.96 5.77
CA SER A 231 0.20 26.81 5.46
C SER A 231 -0.61 26.08 6.54
N GLY A 232 0.05 25.28 7.37
CA GLY A 232 -0.58 24.35 8.29
C GLY A 232 -1.30 23.17 7.60
N ILE A 233 -1.06 22.95 6.29
CA ILE A 233 -1.59 21.81 5.52
C ILE A 233 -0.55 20.70 5.47
N CYS A 234 -0.92 19.51 5.93
CA CYS A 234 -0.01 18.37 5.90
C CYS A 234 0.39 18.00 4.45
N ILE A 235 1.68 17.73 4.25
CA ILE A 235 2.21 17.18 3.00
C ILE A 235 2.73 15.76 3.29
N ALA A 236 2.27 14.79 2.51
CA ALA A 236 2.72 13.41 2.59
C ALA A 236 3.83 13.12 1.59
N LEU A 237 4.79 12.27 1.97
CA LEU A 237 5.79 11.72 1.05
C LEU A 237 5.31 10.38 0.48
N ASP A 238 5.43 10.22 -0.84
CA ASP A 238 5.22 8.98 -1.60
C ASP A 238 6.45 8.68 -2.48
N GLU A 239 6.65 9.41 -3.56
CA GLU A 239 7.77 9.20 -4.49
C GLU A 239 9.13 9.37 -3.82
N SER A 240 9.25 10.25 -2.82
CA SER A 240 10.46 10.42 -2.00
C SER A 240 10.82 9.18 -1.16
N LEU A 241 9.86 8.27 -0.96
CA LEU A 241 10.08 6.98 -0.29
C LEU A 241 10.49 5.87 -1.26
N ASN A 242 10.60 6.18 -2.56
CA ASN A 242 11.09 5.28 -3.57
C ASN A 242 12.60 5.46 -3.77
N GLY A 243 13.33 4.38 -3.99
CA GLY A 243 14.75 4.47 -4.26
C GLY A 243 15.67 4.46 -3.02
N ARG A 244 16.93 4.90 -3.23
CA ARG A 244 18.03 4.68 -2.27
C ARG A 244 17.94 5.55 -1.01
N ASP A 245 17.36 6.73 -1.12
CA ASP A 245 17.35 7.73 -0.03
C ASP A 245 16.15 7.57 0.92
N ARG A 246 15.25 6.60 0.66
CA ARG A 246 14.04 6.37 1.48
C ARG A 246 14.35 6.19 2.98
N GLU A 247 15.48 5.57 3.31
CA GLU A 247 15.87 5.25 4.69
C GLU A 247 16.00 6.48 5.58
N ARG A 248 16.33 7.63 4.98
CA ARG A 248 16.45 8.90 5.74
C ARG A 248 15.09 9.36 6.26
N TRP A 249 14.00 9.13 5.48
CA TRP A 249 12.67 9.57 5.82
C TRP A 249 11.95 8.67 6.82
N LEU A 250 12.40 7.42 6.97
CA LEU A 250 11.85 6.47 7.95
C LEU A 250 12.46 6.64 9.36
N LYS A 251 13.27 7.67 9.57
CA LYS A 251 13.80 8.01 10.88
C LYS A 251 12.84 8.93 11.64
N PRO A 252 12.71 8.80 12.96
CA PRO A 252 11.93 9.74 13.78
C PRO A 252 12.35 11.20 13.51
N ASN A 253 11.37 12.07 13.38
CA ASN A 253 11.54 13.50 13.14
C ASN A 253 12.21 13.88 11.80
N ALA A 254 12.39 12.93 10.88
CA ALA A 254 12.95 13.24 9.56
C ALA A 254 11.93 13.96 8.65
N TRP A 255 10.65 13.67 8.84
CA TRP A 255 9.53 14.32 8.18
C TRP A 255 8.39 14.55 9.19
N ALA A 256 7.69 15.68 9.11
CA ALA A 256 6.60 15.97 10.03
C ALA A 256 5.23 15.48 9.54
N GLY A 257 5.08 15.23 8.24
CA GLY A 257 3.84 14.79 7.61
C GLY A 257 3.71 13.27 7.50
N PRO A 258 2.65 12.80 6.83
CA PRO A 258 2.44 11.38 6.57
C PRO A 258 3.49 10.78 5.62
N LEU A 259 3.68 9.44 5.75
CA LEU A 259 4.55 8.62 4.92
C LEU A 259 3.70 7.56 4.20
N VAL A 260 3.59 7.65 2.88
CA VAL A 260 2.80 6.72 2.06
C VAL A 260 3.63 5.48 1.78
N ILE A 261 3.25 4.36 2.38
CA ILE A 261 4.00 3.11 2.37
C ILE A 261 3.40 2.12 1.38
N LYS A 262 4.13 1.85 0.31
CA LYS A 262 3.88 0.77 -0.66
C LYS A 262 4.71 -0.45 -0.26
N ALA A 263 4.28 -1.14 0.79
CA ALA A 263 5.05 -2.17 1.47
C ALA A 263 5.73 -3.20 0.53
N PRO A 264 5.05 -3.74 -0.51
CA PRO A 264 5.67 -4.73 -1.39
C PRO A 264 6.88 -4.22 -2.21
N LEU A 265 7.10 -2.90 -2.26
CA LEU A 265 8.25 -2.29 -2.96
C LEU A 265 9.43 -1.99 -2.01
N MET A 266 9.34 -2.33 -0.72
CA MET A 266 10.25 -1.79 0.29
C MET A 266 11.20 -2.83 0.91
N GLY A 267 11.21 -4.06 0.42
CA GLY A 267 12.15 -5.09 0.87
C GLY A 267 11.59 -6.00 1.96
N GLU A 268 12.46 -6.66 2.70
CA GLU A 268 12.13 -7.69 3.66
C GLU A 268 11.13 -7.20 4.74
N LEU A 269 10.07 -7.99 4.95
CA LEU A 269 8.91 -7.60 5.76
C LEU A 269 9.26 -7.40 7.24
N SER A 270 10.14 -8.23 7.81
CA SER A 270 10.55 -8.10 9.22
C SER A 270 11.36 -6.83 9.45
N GLN A 271 12.34 -6.55 8.59
CA GLN A 271 13.14 -5.34 8.66
C GLN A 271 12.29 -4.09 8.43
N LEU A 272 11.31 -4.18 7.52
CA LEU A 272 10.39 -3.07 7.27
C LEU A 272 9.51 -2.77 8.49
N ALA A 273 9.03 -3.81 9.20
CA ALA A 273 8.29 -3.65 10.45
C ALA A 273 9.09 -2.89 11.51
N ASP A 274 10.38 -3.24 11.67
CA ASP A 274 11.27 -2.58 12.63
C ASP A 274 11.54 -1.12 12.26
N ARG A 275 11.71 -0.82 10.96
CA ARG A 275 11.92 0.54 10.45
C ARG A 275 10.68 1.43 10.56
N LEU A 276 9.49 0.87 10.36
CA LEU A 276 8.24 1.64 10.43
C LEU A 276 7.74 1.84 11.86
N ALA A 277 8.09 0.96 12.80
CA ALA A 277 7.59 1.06 14.17
C ALA A 277 7.85 2.42 14.86
N PRO A 278 9.04 3.05 14.71
CA PRO A 278 9.31 4.36 15.31
C PRO A 278 8.51 5.53 14.70
N VAL A 279 7.99 5.36 13.47
CA VAL A 279 7.23 6.37 12.72
C VAL A 279 5.79 5.92 12.41
N ALA A 280 5.29 4.94 13.15
CA ALA A 280 4.00 4.28 12.88
C ALA A 280 2.82 5.26 12.80
N GLU A 281 2.83 6.34 13.56
CA GLU A 281 1.78 7.36 13.55
C GLU A 281 1.68 8.14 12.23
N GLN A 282 2.78 8.17 11.47
CA GLN A 282 2.86 8.86 10.18
C GLN A 282 2.52 7.92 9.02
N VAL A 283 2.52 6.59 9.24
CA VAL A 283 2.35 5.60 8.19
C VAL A 283 0.94 5.61 7.60
N VAL A 284 0.87 5.66 6.27
CA VAL A 284 -0.32 5.46 5.46
C VAL A 284 -0.05 4.36 4.45
N PHE A 285 -0.59 3.17 4.65
CA PHE A 285 -0.42 2.09 3.69
C PHE A 285 -1.18 2.37 2.39
N SER A 286 -0.56 2.06 1.26
CA SER A 286 -1.14 2.27 -0.08
C SER A 286 -0.90 1.07 -0.98
N SER A 287 -1.88 0.78 -1.83
CA SER A 287 -1.87 -0.33 -2.79
C SER A 287 -0.91 -0.08 -3.95
N ILE A 288 -0.37 -1.18 -4.47
CA ILE A 288 0.33 -1.27 -5.76
C ILE A 288 -0.47 -2.09 -6.77
N PHE A 289 -1.77 -2.25 -6.56
CA PHE A 289 -2.66 -3.10 -7.36
C PHE A 289 -2.30 -4.59 -7.28
N GLU A 290 -1.87 -5.01 -6.11
CA GLU A 290 -1.58 -6.40 -5.74
C GLU A 290 -2.83 -7.28 -5.74
N THR A 291 -2.60 -8.60 -5.69
CA THR A 291 -3.66 -9.59 -5.41
C THR A 291 -4.04 -9.59 -3.92
N GLY A 292 -5.04 -10.39 -3.55
CA GLY A 292 -5.38 -10.60 -2.15
C GLY A 292 -4.23 -11.18 -1.31
N ILE A 293 -3.26 -11.88 -1.92
CA ILE A 293 -2.06 -12.37 -1.22
C ILE A 293 -1.17 -11.18 -0.82
N GLY A 294 -0.83 -10.29 -1.76
CA GLY A 294 0.00 -9.11 -1.48
C GLY A 294 -0.70 -8.13 -0.54
N LEU A 295 -2.01 -7.93 -0.72
CA LEU A 295 -2.83 -7.14 0.19
C LEU A 295 -2.74 -7.66 1.63
N GLU A 296 -2.98 -8.95 1.85
CA GLU A 296 -2.94 -9.53 3.19
C GLU A 296 -1.52 -9.45 3.80
N ASN A 297 -0.47 -9.67 3.01
CA ASN A 297 0.90 -9.51 3.47
C ASN A 297 1.18 -8.06 3.95
N SER A 298 0.67 -7.07 3.23
CA SER A 298 0.78 -5.65 3.61
C SER A 298 -0.04 -5.32 4.86
N LEU A 299 -1.25 -5.89 4.99
CA LEU A 299 -2.08 -5.71 6.18
C LEU A 299 -1.48 -6.39 7.42
N ARG A 300 -0.79 -7.51 7.26
CA ARG A 300 -0.04 -8.16 8.38
C ARG A 300 1.12 -7.29 8.87
N LEU A 301 1.78 -6.59 7.95
CA LEU A 301 2.75 -5.59 8.34
C LEU A 301 2.07 -4.45 9.13
N ALA A 302 0.92 -3.97 8.67
CA ALA A 302 0.16 -2.93 9.39
C ALA A 302 -0.29 -3.39 10.78
N ASP A 303 -0.73 -4.66 10.93
CA ASP A 303 -1.09 -5.24 12.23
C ASP A 303 0.10 -5.27 13.21
N SER A 304 1.32 -5.40 12.71
CA SER A 304 2.53 -5.46 13.53
C SER A 304 2.95 -4.11 14.12
N LEU A 305 2.47 -3.02 13.55
CA LEU A 305 2.77 -1.68 14.02
C LEU A 305 1.92 -1.34 15.26
N PRO A 306 2.41 -0.46 16.16
CA PRO A 306 1.66 -0.06 17.35
C PRO A 306 0.26 0.45 17.02
N GLN A 307 0.15 1.33 16.03
CA GLN A 307 -1.12 1.86 15.55
C GLN A 307 -0.98 2.40 14.11
N VAL A 308 -2.05 2.28 13.33
CA VAL A 308 -2.23 2.94 12.04
C VAL A 308 -3.46 3.82 12.17
N PHE A 309 -3.26 5.12 12.16
CA PHE A 309 -4.32 6.10 12.48
C PHE A 309 -5.14 6.54 11.28
N ARG A 310 -4.52 6.56 10.09
CA ARG A 310 -5.17 7.09 8.89
C ARG A 310 -5.81 5.98 8.06
N PRO A 311 -6.92 6.28 7.36
CA PRO A 311 -7.47 5.36 6.37
C PRO A 311 -6.42 4.93 5.36
N ILE A 312 -6.40 3.65 5.04
CA ILE A 312 -5.43 3.05 4.11
C ILE A 312 -5.88 3.19 2.66
N GLY A 313 -4.95 3.24 1.71
CA GLY A 313 -5.20 3.46 0.28
C GLY A 313 -5.42 2.16 -0.51
N TYR A 314 -6.44 1.37 -0.16
CA TYR A 314 -6.72 0.06 -0.79
C TYR A 314 -8.09 -0.02 -1.49
N ASP A 315 -8.68 1.12 -1.91
CA ASP A 315 -9.89 1.12 -2.75
C ASP A 315 -9.57 0.76 -4.23
N THR A 316 -8.68 -0.19 -4.40
CA THR A 316 -8.17 -0.66 -5.70
C THR A 316 -8.67 -2.06 -6.07
N VAL A 317 -9.35 -2.73 -5.14
CA VAL A 317 -9.78 -4.13 -5.31
C VAL A 317 -10.75 -4.33 -6.47
N ASN A 318 -11.53 -3.32 -6.84
CA ASN A 318 -12.44 -3.35 -7.99
C ASN A 318 -11.78 -2.94 -9.33
N ALA A 319 -10.47 -2.69 -9.34
CA ALA A 319 -9.76 -2.39 -10.58
C ALA A 319 -9.70 -3.59 -11.55
N PHE A 320 -9.96 -4.79 -11.04
CA PHE A 320 -9.89 -6.05 -11.78
C PHE A 320 -11.17 -6.86 -11.65
N ASP A 321 -11.35 -7.82 -12.56
CA ASP A 321 -12.48 -8.76 -12.58
C ASP A 321 -11.99 -10.20 -12.83
N ASP A 322 -10.99 -10.61 -12.03
CA ASP A 322 -10.26 -11.86 -12.24
C ASP A 322 -10.34 -12.82 -11.04
N GLY A 323 -11.05 -12.43 -9.97
CA GLY A 323 -11.18 -13.25 -8.77
C GLY A 323 -9.94 -13.31 -7.86
N LEU A 324 -8.84 -12.63 -8.22
CA LEU A 324 -7.61 -12.65 -7.43
C LEU A 324 -7.62 -11.72 -6.21
N ASN A 325 -8.76 -11.12 -5.89
CA ASN A 325 -8.98 -10.35 -4.67
C ASN A 325 -10.00 -11.08 -3.78
N TYR A 326 -9.74 -11.18 -2.48
CA TYR A 326 -10.70 -11.72 -1.52
C TYR A 326 -11.64 -10.67 -0.93
N GLN A 327 -11.29 -9.39 -1.12
CA GLN A 327 -11.98 -8.25 -0.53
C GLN A 327 -12.75 -7.49 -1.61
N GLN A 328 -13.92 -6.96 -1.24
CA GLN A 328 -14.66 -6.02 -2.08
C GLN A 328 -14.36 -4.58 -1.65
N ALA A 329 -14.58 -3.61 -2.57
CA ALA A 329 -14.48 -2.20 -2.21
C ALA A 329 -15.53 -1.88 -1.14
N ALA A 330 -15.06 -1.42 0.00
CA ALA A 330 -15.86 -1.06 1.16
C ALA A 330 -15.13 0.01 1.97
N PRO A 331 -15.81 0.82 2.78
CA PRO A 331 -15.16 1.83 3.60
C PRO A 331 -14.26 1.22 4.69
N THR A 332 -14.36 -0.10 4.95
CA THR A 332 -13.58 -0.81 5.97
C THR A 332 -13.17 -2.20 5.49
N ILE A 333 -11.90 -2.55 5.63
CA ILE A 333 -11.42 -3.92 5.54
C ILE A 333 -11.56 -4.54 6.93
N CYS A 334 -12.49 -5.50 7.06
CA CYS A 334 -12.83 -6.08 8.35
C CYS A 334 -11.90 -7.23 8.75
N ALA A 335 -11.47 -7.26 10.01
CA ALA A 335 -10.68 -8.34 10.58
C ALA A 335 -11.36 -9.72 10.46
N SER A 336 -12.70 -9.77 10.50
CA SER A 336 -13.46 -11.01 10.31
C SER A 336 -13.27 -11.62 8.93
N ASN A 337 -13.31 -10.79 7.87
CA ASN A 337 -13.10 -11.24 6.50
C ASN A 337 -11.65 -11.71 6.29
N ARG A 338 -10.69 -10.99 6.89
CA ARG A 338 -9.27 -11.35 6.88
C ARG A 338 -9.01 -12.69 7.56
N ARG A 339 -9.68 -12.99 8.69
CA ARG A 339 -9.59 -14.30 9.35
C ARG A 339 -10.17 -15.45 8.54
N ALA A 340 -11.17 -15.17 7.69
CA ALA A 340 -11.79 -16.15 6.82
C ALA A 340 -11.06 -16.32 5.47
N TYR A 341 -10.06 -15.47 5.19
CA TYR A 341 -9.32 -15.52 3.94
C TYR A 341 -8.44 -16.76 3.83
N ASP A 342 -8.56 -17.47 2.69
CA ASP A 342 -7.74 -18.62 2.34
C ASP A 342 -6.91 -18.30 1.09
N PRO A 343 -5.58 -18.18 1.21
CA PRO A 343 -4.70 -17.88 0.08
C PRO A 343 -4.65 -18.99 -0.96
N ASP A 344 -4.98 -20.25 -0.61
CA ASP A 344 -5.07 -21.35 -1.57
C ASP A 344 -6.15 -21.11 -2.63
N LEU A 345 -7.22 -20.37 -2.30
CA LEU A 345 -8.23 -20.00 -3.28
C LEU A 345 -7.64 -19.16 -4.42
N ILE A 346 -6.82 -18.14 -4.10
CA ILE A 346 -6.15 -17.31 -5.11
C ILE A 346 -5.06 -18.11 -5.84
N TRP A 347 -4.25 -18.87 -5.09
CA TRP A 347 -3.21 -19.71 -5.67
C TRP A 347 -3.74 -20.69 -6.72
N ASN A 348 -4.92 -21.27 -6.50
CA ASN A 348 -5.51 -22.28 -7.39
C ASN A 348 -6.27 -21.68 -8.58
N LEU A 349 -6.53 -20.36 -8.61
CA LEU A 349 -7.12 -19.66 -9.75
C LEU A 349 -6.13 -19.39 -10.89
N ILE A 350 -4.83 -19.40 -10.60
CA ILE A 350 -3.72 -19.25 -11.55
C ILE A 350 -3.11 -20.65 -11.79
#